data_739cbfcd94d9bd9015ba96ee2c0c783d
#
_entry.id   739cbfcd94d9bd9015ba96ee2c0c783d
#
_cell.length_a   1.000
_cell.length_b   1.000
_cell.length_c   1.000
_cell.angle_alpha   90.00
_cell.angle_beta   90.00
_cell.angle_gamma   90.00
#
_symmetry.space_group_name_H-M   'P 1'
#
loop_
_entity.id
_entity.type
_entity.pdbx_description
1 polymer ?
#
loop_
_entity_poly.entity_id
_entity_poly.type
_entity_poly.pdbx_seq_one_letter_code
_entity_poly.pdbx_strand_id
1 'polypeptide(L)'
;AAKKYIEILGNFSSFGMGGVSRPSQIYALELFENKRIQLARTGIPTFYSEQRNRYAQKLSEIGFKLFSGDGGFYHWCQLPDNLTGEEFNKRLFQHGAAILKGTDCDMYRAGANSHLKHFFRFSFGPLLPGSYDNDIKILGEAINSKNE
;
A
#
# COMPACT_ATOMS: atom_id res chain seq x y z
N ALA A 1 -19.63 -17.42 -2.28
CA ALA A 1 -18.76 -18.23 -3.16
C ALA A 1 -19.53 -19.46 -3.66
N ALA A 2 -19.25 -19.92 -4.89
CA ALA A 2 -19.88 -21.12 -5.40
C ALA A 2 -19.47 -22.34 -4.55
N LYS A 3 -20.42 -23.24 -4.28
CA LYS A 3 -20.25 -24.46 -3.44
C LYS A 3 -18.93 -25.20 -3.77
N LYS A 4 -18.62 -25.32 -5.07
CA LYS A 4 -17.39 -25.95 -5.58
C LYS A 4 -16.10 -25.33 -5.01
N TYR A 5 -16.03 -24.00 -4.89
CA TYR A 5 -14.84 -23.34 -4.34
C TYR A 5 -14.72 -23.49 -2.84
N ILE A 6 -15.85 -23.50 -2.12
CA ILE A 6 -15.86 -23.78 -0.67
C ILE A 6 -15.31 -25.18 -0.40
N GLU A 7 -15.72 -26.15 -1.19
CA GLU A 7 -15.27 -27.54 -1.06
C GLU A 7 -13.76 -27.67 -1.37
N ILE A 8 -13.28 -27.07 -2.46
CA ILE A 8 -11.86 -27.07 -2.82
C ILE A 8 -11.01 -26.42 -1.73
N LEU A 9 -11.41 -25.23 -1.25
CA LEU A 9 -10.68 -24.50 -0.21
C LEU A 9 -10.72 -25.25 1.14
N GLY A 10 -11.85 -25.89 1.46
CA GLY A 10 -11.97 -26.72 2.66
C GLY A 10 -11.05 -27.93 2.63
N ASN A 11 -11.00 -28.63 1.50
CA ASN A 11 -10.10 -29.76 1.31
C ASN A 11 -8.63 -29.34 1.36
N PHE A 12 -8.26 -28.26 0.66
CA PHE A 12 -6.90 -27.74 0.69
C PHE A 12 -6.47 -27.30 2.09
N SER A 13 -7.33 -26.62 2.82
CA SER A 13 -7.07 -26.21 4.21
C SER A 13 -6.90 -27.41 5.13
N SER A 14 -7.74 -28.44 4.98
CA SER A 14 -7.67 -29.66 5.80
C SER A 14 -6.38 -30.45 5.56
N PHE A 15 -5.97 -30.62 4.31
CA PHE A 15 -4.77 -31.40 3.96
C PHE A 15 -3.47 -30.62 4.12
N GLY A 16 -3.47 -29.34 3.77
CA GLY A 16 -2.26 -28.53 3.75
C GLY A 16 -1.92 -27.87 5.09
N MET A 17 -2.93 -27.44 5.83
CA MET A 17 -2.76 -26.61 7.02
C MET A 17 -3.33 -27.22 8.32
N GLY A 18 -3.95 -28.40 8.25
CA GLY A 18 -4.54 -29.05 9.41
C GLY A 18 -5.78 -28.34 9.98
N GLY A 19 -6.36 -27.41 9.21
CA GLY A 19 -7.49 -26.60 9.63
C GLY A 19 -7.13 -25.29 10.31
N VAL A 20 -8.14 -24.48 10.61
CA VAL A 20 -7.98 -23.18 11.25
C VAL A 20 -7.84 -23.34 12.77
N SER A 21 -6.91 -22.61 13.36
CA SER A 21 -6.67 -22.59 14.81
C SER A 21 -7.96 -22.28 15.59
N ARG A 22 -8.33 -23.14 16.53
CA ARG A 22 -9.54 -22.96 17.35
C ARG A 22 -9.53 -21.66 18.17
N PRO A 23 -8.42 -21.25 18.81
CA PRO A 23 -8.36 -19.94 19.47
C PRO A 23 -8.68 -18.79 18.53
N SER A 24 -8.13 -18.81 17.30
CA SER A 24 -8.42 -17.77 16.30
C SER A 24 -9.90 -17.74 15.91
N GLN A 25 -10.56 -18.90 15.83
CA GLN A 25 -12.00 -18.96 15.56
C GLN A 25 -12.81 -18.35 16.71
N ILE A 26 -12.44 -18.63 17.95
CA ILE A 26 -13.12 -18.07 19.13
C ILE A 26 -12.98 -16.54 19.15
N TYR A 27 -11.77 -16.00 18.93
CA TYR A 27 -11.56 -14.56 18.84
C TYR A 27 -12.34 -13.93 17.68
N ALA A 28 -12.45 -14.63 16.55
CA ALA A 28 -13.18 -14.13 15.39
C ALA A 28 -14.69 -13.99 15.66
N LEU A 29 -15.29 -14.72 16.60
CA LEU A 29 -16.72 -14.61 16.92
C LEU A 29 -17.11 -13.18 17.34
N GLU A 30 -16.25 -12.51 18.10
CA GLU A 30 -16.45 -11.12 18.51
C GLU A 30 -16.52 -10.15 17.30
N LEU A 31 -15.85 -10.49 16.20
CA LEU A 31 -15.84 -9.67 14.98
C LEU A 31 -17.14 -9.79 14.19
N PHE A 32 -17.96 -10.82 14.45
CA PHE A 32 -19.25 -11.05 13.78
C PHE A 32 -20.42 -10.32 14.46
N GLU A 33 -20.18 -9.57 15.54
CA GLU A 33 -21.20 -8.67 16.08
C GLU A 33 -21.66 -7.65 15.04
N ASN A 34 -22.95 -7.42 14.93
CA ASN A 34 -23.52 -6.51 13.93
C ASN A 34 -22.89 -5.11 13.96
N LYS A 35 -22.62 -4.58 15.16
CA LYS A 35 -21.96 -3.27 15.32
C LYS A 35 -20.56 -3.26 14.69
N ARG A 36 -19.77 -4.30 14.89
CA ARG A 36 -18.42 -4.43 14.34
C ARG A 36 -18.44 -4.62 12.82
N ILE A 37 -19.39 -5.42 12.34
CA ILE A 37 -19.61 -5.60 10.88
C ILE A 37 -19.97 -4.26 10.23
N GLN A 38 -20.86 -3.48 10.82
CA GLN A 38 -21.22 -2.16 10.30
C GLN A 38 -20.03 -1.20 10.32
N LEU A 39 -19.26 -1.17 11.41
CA LEU A 39 -18.03 -0.37 11.49
C LEU A 39 -17.02 -0.76 10.42
N ALA A 40 -16.83 -2.05 10.17
CA ALA A 40 -15.92 -2.53 9.12
C ALA A 40 -16.42 -2.14 7.70
N ARG A 41 -17.72 -2.08 7.48
CA ARG A 41 -18.32 -1.71 6.20
C ARG A 41 -18.34 -0.20 5.91
N THR A 42 -18.33 0.62 6.93
CA THR A 42 -18.48 2.08 6.79
C THR A 42 -17.27 2.84 7.31
N GLY A 43 -16.88 2.66 8.57
CA GLY A 43 -15.85 3.46 9.20
C GLY A 43 -14.46 3.27 8.58
N ILE A 44 -14.06 2.03 8.35
CA ILE A 44 -12.76 1.71 7.75
C ILE A 44 -12.67 2.22 6.31
N PRO A 45 -13.64 1.92 5.40
CA PRO A 45 -13.62 2.44 4.05
C PRO A 45 -13.64 3.96 3.98
N THR A 46 -14.44 4.63 4.82
CA THR A 46 -14.48 6.09 4.88
C THR A 46 -13.13 6.66 5.26
N PHE A 47 -12.54 6.20 6.37
CA PHE A 47 -11.23 6.65 6.82
C PHE A 47 -10.15 6.52 5.74
N TYR A 48 -10.03 5.33 5.13
CA TYR A 48 -9.01 5.11 4.10
C TYR A 48 -9.30 5.87 2.79
N SER A 49 -10.56 6.10 2.45
CA SER A 49 -10.92 6.92 1.29
C SER A 49 -10.52 8.38 1.49
N GLU A 50 -10.72 8.94 2.67
CA GLU A 50 -10.30 10.29 3.02
C GLU A 50 -8.77 10.42 2.96
N GLN A 51 -8.03 9.50 3.59
CA GLN A 51 -6.57 9.50 3.53
C GLN A 51 -6.05 9.36 2.09
N ARG A 52 -6.63 8.44 1.31
CA ARG A 52 -6.27 8.24 -0.10
C ARG A 52 -6.42 9.52 -0.90
N ASN A 53 -7.57 10.18 -0.80
CA ASN A 53 -7.87 11.38 -1.58
C ASN A 53 -6.95 12.55 -1.17
N ARG A 54 -6.69 12.69 0.13
CA ARG A 54 -5.80 13.71 0.67
C ARG A 54 -4.38 13.55 0.15
N TYR A 55 -3.82 12.33 0.19
CA TYR A 55 -2.49 12.05 -0.35
C TYR A 55 -2.47 12.16 -1.87
N ALA A 56 -3.48 11.66 -2.59
CA ALA A 56 -3.53 11.70 -4.04
C ALA A 56 -3.39 13.12 -4.59
N GLN A 57 -4.10 14.08 -3.98
CA GLN A 57 -4.03 15.48 -4.38
C GLN A 57 -2.60 16.00 -4.26
N LYS A 58 -1.98 15.84 -3.09
CA LYS A 58 -0.63 16.39 -2.82
C LYS A 58 0.48 15.67 -3.58
N LEU A 59 0.38 14.37 -3.73
CA LEU A 59 1.33 13.60 -4.56
C LEU A 59 1.31 14.08 -6.02
N SER A 60 0.13 14.40 -6.56
CA SER A 60 0.02 14.97 -7.90
C SER A 60 0.59 16.39 -7.98
N GLU A 61 0.34 17.24 -6.97
CA GLU A 61 0.86 18.61 -6.90
C GLU A 61 2.40 18.65 -6.86
N ILE A 62 3.06 17.70 -6.22
CA ILE A 62 4.52 17.60 -6.16
C ILE A 62 5.13 16.86 -7.36
N GLY A 63 4.32 16.47 -8.34
CA GLY A 63 4.79 15.99 -9.65
C GLY A 63 4.73 14.49 -9.87
N PHE A 64 4.15 13.69 -8.96
CA PHE A 64 3.96 12.26 -9.21
C PHE A 64 2.74 12.02 -10.11
N LYS A 65 2.89 11.09 -11.04
CA LYS A 65 1.73 10.57 -11.79
C LYS A 65 1.18 9.34 -11.08
N LEU A 66 -0.11 9.39 -10.74
CA LEU A 66 -0.77 8.34 -9.97
C LEU A 66 -1.50 7.36 -10.86
N PHE A 67 -1.41 6.07 -10.51
CA PHE A 67 -2.12 4.96 -11.11
C PHE A 67 -2.81 4.19 -9.98
N SER A 68 -3.88 4.77 -9.44
CA SER A 68 -4.59 4.25 -8.28
C SER A 68 -6.04 3.96 -8.65
N GLY A 69 -6.58 2.88 -8.12
CA GLY A 69 -8.02 2.59 -8.18
C GLY A 69 -8.79 3.30 -7.05
N ASP A 70 -10.06 2.93 -6.91
CA ASP A 70 -10.99 3.52 -5.93
C ASP A 70 -10.91 2.89 -4.53
N GLY A 71 -9.95 2.01 -4.29
CA GLY A 71 -9.79 1.30 -3.03
C GLY A 71 -8.34 1.12 -2.61
N GLY A 72 -8.16 0.38 -1.53
CA GLY A 72 -6.85 0.07 -0.98
C GLY A 72 -6.27 1.18 -0.10
N PHE A 73 -5.04 0.98 0.34
CA PHE A 73 -4.33 1.85 1.27
C PHE A 73 -2.92 2.22 0.76
N TYR A 74 -2.73 2.20 -0.56
CA TYR A 74 -1.52 2.68 -1.22
C TYR A 74 -1.84 3.30 -2.58
N HIS A 75 -0.92 4.14 -3.07
CA HIS A 75 -0.87 4.65 -4.43
C HIS A 75 0.25 3.98 -5.19
N TRP A 76 0.01 3.66 -6.45
CA TRP A 76 1.05 3.34 -7.40
C TRP A 76 1.44 4.62 -8.12
N CYS A 77 2.70 5.01 -7.98
CA CYS A 77 3.19 6.32 -8.41
C CYS A 77 4.30 6.16 -9.43
N GLN A 78 4.31 7.03 -10.43
CA GLN A 78 5.43 7.22 -11.34
C GLN A 78 6.18 8.50 -10.95
N LEU A 79 7.49 8.38 -10.90
CA LEU A 79 8.42 9.47 -10.61
C LEU A 79 8.57 10.41 -11.82
N PRO A 80 8.80 11.71 -11.62
CA PRO A 80 9.10 12.66 -12.70
C PRO A 80 10.52 12.50 -13.23
N ASP A 81 10.79 13.10 -14.37
CA ASP A 81 12.12 13.41 -14.93
C ASP A 81 13.14 12.26 -14.98
N ASN A 82 12.70 11.06 -15.35
CA ASN A 82 13.54 9.86 -15.40
C ASN A 82 14.20 9.46 -14.06
N LEU A 83 13.79 10.05 -12.95
CA LEU A 83 14.22 9.62 -11.63
C LEU A 83 13.84 8.16 -11.41
N THR A 84 14.77 7.36 -10.91
CA THR A 84 14.50 5.95 -10.60
C THR A 84 14.02 5.78 -9.15
N GLY A 85 13.24 4.72 -8.91
CA GLY A 85 12.82 4.36 -7.54
C GLY A 85 14.00 4.09 -6.62
N GLU A 86 15.13 3.61 -7.15
CA GLU A 86 16.36 3.40 -6.40
C GLU A 86 16.97 4.72 -5.92
N GLU A 87 17.12 5.67 -6.82
CA GLU A 87 17.67 7.00 -6.50
C GLU A 87 16.75 7.75 -5.54
N PHE A 88 15.44 7.72 -5.81
CA PHE A 88 14.46 8.37 -4.95
C PHE A 88 14.47 7.77 -3.53
N ASN A 89 14.55 6.44 -3.42
CA ASN A 89 14.62 5.78 -2.12
C ASN A 89 15.91 6.12 -1.35
N LYS A 90 17.06 6.26 -2.04
CA LYS A 90 18.31 6.73 -1.41
C LYS A 90 18.16 8.12 -0.82
N ARG A 91 17.50 9.03 -1.53
CA ARG A 91 17.22 10.40 -1.05
C ARG A 91 16.27 10.36 0.17
N LEU A 92 15.23 9.53 0.12
CA LEU A 92 14.30 9.35 1.24
C LEU A 92 14.98 8.81 2.50
N PHE A 93 15.95 7.91 2.37
CA PHE A 93 16.70 7.39 3.52
C PHE A 93 17.46 8.50 4.28
N GLN A 94 17.89 9.55 3.61
CA GLN A 94 18.53 10.72 4.27
C GLN A 94 17.54 11.47 5.18
N HIS A 95 16.24 11.32 4.92
CA HIS A 95 15.15 11.90 5.72
C HIS A 95 14.49 10.89 6.67
N GLY A 96 15.06 9.69 6.81
CA GLY A 96 14.50 8.62 7.66
C GLY A 96 13.22 7.98 7.09
N ALA A 97 12.96 8.12 5.79
CA ALA A 97 11.80 7.58 5.10
C ALA A 97 12.19 6.55 4.04
N ALA A 98 11.23 5.72 3.62
CA ALA A 98 11.42 4.72 2.58
C ALA A 98 10.14 4.47 1.81
N ILE A 99 10.30 4.02 0.55
CA ILE A 99 9.19 3.55 -0.31
C ILE A 99 9.47 2.13 -0.79
N LEU A 100 8.44 1.45 -1.27
CA LEU A 100 8.64 0.21 -2.01
C LEU A 100 8.86 0.54 -3.48
N LYS A 101 10.07 0.27 -3.97
CA LYS A 101 10.46 0.54 -5.36
C LYS A 101 9.68 -0.33 -6.33
N GLY A 102 9.42 0.19 -7.53
CA GLY A 102 8.76 -0.58 -8.58
C GLY A 102 9.54 -1.83 -8.99
N THR A 103 10.87 -1.76 -8.98
CA THR A 103 11.74 -2.91 -9.25
C THR A 103 11.55 -4.08 -8.29
N ASP A 104 11.16 -3.81 -7.03
CA ASP A 104 10.87 -4.85 -6.04
C ASP A 104 9.49 -5.50 -6.28
N CYS A 105 8.64 -4.86 -7.08
CA CYS A 105 7.34 -5.37 -7.52
C CYS A 105 7.40 -6.07 -8.88
N ASP A 106 8.56 -6.10 -9.53
CA ASP A 106 8.74 -6.71 -10.84
C ASP A 106 8.84 -8.23 -10.71
N MET A 107 7.86 -8.94 -11.23
CA MET A 107 7.82 -10.40 -11.23
C MET A 107 8.95 -11.04 -12.05
N TYR A 108 9.44 -10.34 -13.07
CA TYR A 108 10.58 -10.80 -13.90
C TYR A 108 11.94 -10.54 -13.23
N ARG A 109 11.96 -9.78 -12.14
CA ARG A 109 13.18 -9.42 -11.40
C ARG A 109 14.29 -8.84 -12.30
N ALA A 110 13.89 -8.04 -13.28
CA ALA A 110 14.80 -7.48 -14.29
C ALA A 110 15.77 -6.40 -13.74
N GLY A 111 15.68 -6.05 -12.46
CA GLY A 111 16.55 -5.08 -11.80
C GLY A 111 16.55 -3.72 -12.50
N ALA A 112 17.73 -3.21 -12.84
CA ALA A 112 17.90 -1.93 -13.52
C ALA A 112 17.25 -1.88 -14.93
N ASN A 113 16.99 -3.03 -15.55
CA ASN A 113 16.31 -3.13 -16.85
C ASN A 113 14.78 -3.23 -16.71
N SER A 114 14.25 -3.21 -15.49
CA SER A 114 12.82 -3.24 -15.26
C SER A 114 12.12 -2.00 -15.83
N HIS A 115 11.00 -2.19 -16.53
CA HIS A 115 10.13 -1.08 -16.94
C HIS A 115 9.40 -0.43 -15.76
N LEU A 116 9.47 -1.04 -14.57
CA LEU A 116 8.95 -0.46 -13.33
C LEU A 116 9.98 0.37 -12.57
N LYS A 117 11.18 0.58 -13.10
CA LYS A 117 12.28 1.31 -12.42
C LYS A 117 11.94 2.76 -12.05
N HIS A 118 11.01 3.39 -12.77
CA HIS A 118 10.54 4.74 -12.52
C HIS A 118 9.27 4.79 -11.67
N PHE A 119 8.87 3.67 -11.07
CA PHE A 119 7.67 3.56 -10.26
C PHE A 119 8.00 3.24 -8.80
N PHE A 120 7.04 3.55 -7.94
CA PHE A 120 7.08 3.16 -6.54
C PHE A 120 5.66 3.00 -5.97
N ARG A 121 5.56 2.26 -4.89
CA ARG A 121 4.35 2.15 -4.11
C ARG A 121 4.45 3.06 -2.89
N PHE A 122 3.57 4.03 -2.81
CA PHE A 122 3.37 4.86 -1.63
C PHE A 122 2.26 4.25 -0.77
N SER A 123 2.62 3.72 0.41
CA SER A 123 1.68 3.09 1.33
C SER A 123 1.29 4.08 2.42
N PHE A 124 0.06 4.59 2.35
CA PHE A 124 -0.48 5.52 3.36
C PHE A 124 -1.22 4.79 4.49
N GLY A 125 -1.47 3.48 4.36
CA GLY A 125 -2.18 2.69 5.37
C GLY A 125 -1.58 2.72 6.76
N PRO A 126 -0.25 2.61 6.95
CA PRO A 126 0.38 2.65 8.26
C PRO A 126 0.66 4.07 8.77
N LEU A 127 0.47 5.12 7.95
CA LEU A 127 0.78 6.49 8.30
C LEU A 127 -0.26 7.08 9.25
N LEU A 128 0.19 7.86 10.21
CA LEU A 128 -0.69 8.55 11.13
C LEU A 128 -1.28 9.80 10.45
N PRO A 129 -2.58 10.09 10.65
CA PRO A 129 -3.18 11.30 10.08
C PRO A 129 -2.46 12.60 10.45
N GLY A 130 -1.80 12.65 11.61
CA GLY A 130 -1.02 13.80 12.07
C GLY A 130 0.36 13.95 11.43
N SER A 131 0.89 12.93 10.75
CA SER A 131 2.19 13.02 10.06
C SER A 131 2.10 13.58 8.64
N TYR A 132 0.91 13.76 8.11
CA TYR A 132 0.64 14.10 6.71
C TYR A 132 1.50 15.23 6.15
N ASP A 133 1.56 16.37 6.83
CA ASP A 133 2.29 17.54 6.32
C ASP A 133 3.80 17.26 6.28
N ASN A 134 4.31 16.53 7.27
CA ASN A 134 5.70 16.10 7.31
C ASN A 134 6.01 15.06 6.23
N ASP A 135 5.10 14.11 5.98
CA ASP A 135 5.27 13.10 4.94
C ASP A 135 5.36 13.75 3.54
N ILE A 136 4.47 14.70 3.26
CA ILE A 136 4.47 15.47 2.00
C ILE A 136 5.73 16.33 1.86
N LYS A 137 6.16 16.97 2.95
CA LYS A 137 7.40 17.75 2.97
C LYS A 137 8.62 16.88 2.61
N ILE A 138 8.77 15.73 3.26
CA ILE A 138 9.88 14.79 3.01
C ILE A 138 9.88 14.33 1.55
N LEU A 139 8.72 13.96 1.00
CA LEU A 139 8.61 13.56 -0.40
C LEU A 139 9.02 14.68 -1.36
N GLY A 140 8.57 15.91 -1.10
CA GLY A 140 8.92 17.09 -1.90
C GLY A 140 10.40 17.44 -1.84
N GLU A 141 11.03 17.37 -0.66
CA GLU A 141 12.46 17.59 -0.48
C GLU A 141 13.28 16.52 -1.22
N ALA A 142 12.89 15.24 -1.12
CA ALA A 142 13.57 14.15 -1.80
C ALA A 142 13.49 14.22 -3.33
N ILE A 143 12.40 14.77 -3.91
CA ILE A 143 12.32 15.01 -5.36
C ILE A 143 13.28 16.12 -5.78
N ASN A 144 13.31 17.22 -5.03
CA ASN A 144 14.04 18.42 -5.38
C ASN A 144 15.54 18.37 -5.03
N SER A 145 15.98 17.41 -4.21
CA SER A 145 17.39 17.23 -3.91
C SER A 145 18.12 16.80 -5.18
N LYS A 146 19.08 17.63 -5.63
CA LYS A 146 20.04 17.25 -6.68
C LYS A 146 21.01 16.25 -6.07
N ASN A 147 21.45 15.25 -6.85
CA ASN A 147 22.53 14.36 -6.43
C ASN A 147 23.78 15.23 -6.17
N GLU A 148 24.20 15.34 -4.93
CA GLU A 148 25.56 15.72 -4.60
C GLU A 148 26.50 14.53 -4.80
#